data_b1cf86cd3f1df8c3d0860e2603335240
#
_entry.id   b1cf86cd3f1df8c3d0860e2603335240
#
_cell.length_a   1.000
_cell.length_b   1.000
_cell.length_c   1.000
_cell.angle_alpha   90.00
_cell.angle_beta   90.00
_cell.angle_gamma   90.00
#
_symmetry.space_group_name_H-M   'P 1'
#
loop_
_entity.id
_entity.type
_entity.pdbx_description
1 polymer ?
#
loop_
_entity_poly.entity_id
_entity_poly.type
_entity_poly.pdbx_seq_one_letter_code
_entity_poly.pdbx_strand_id
1 'polypeptide(L)'
;ELYGRLLETANEKTPVLVKGDVDQLNAIVQRERKLIARAEQLEQQRILETHRHFVSLGYISRMNTLREVIQSVNQPELKQKLIEQQRELSRLLEELRRVNELNQQLIRQALAFIDYSIGLAVDDPAEDIVYQHPQKNPGSAGRTGIFDTRA
;
A
#
# COMPACT_ATOMS: atom_id res chain seq x y z
N GLU A 1 12.80 -18.19 6.72
CA GLU A 1 13.86 -17.17 6.80
C GLU A 1 13.52 -15.90 6.00
N LEU A 2 13.23 -15.97 4.67
CA LEU A 2 12.95 -14.78 3.85
C LEU A 2 11.73 -13.98 4.33
N TYR A 3 10.62 -14.64 4.61
CA TYR A 3 9.41 -13.98 5.13
C TYR A 3 9.60 -13.40 6.55
N GLY A 4 10.50 -13.98 7.36
CA GLY A 4 10.92 -13.36 8.62
C GLY A 4 11.60 -12.01 8.39
N ARG A 5 12.52 -11.93 7.43
CA ARG A 5 13.18 -10.67 7.04
C ARG A 5 12.20 -9.64 6.44
N LEU A 6 11.19 -10.09 5.68
CA LEU A 6 10.12 -9.21 5.20
C LEU A 6 9.31 -8.64 6.36
N LEU A 7 8.98 -9.46 7.35
CA LEU A 7 8.27 -9.03 8.56
C LEU A 7 9.10 -8.03 9.39
N GLU A 8 10.39 -8.28 9.58
CA GLU A 8 11.31 -7.34 10.23
C GLU A 8 11.32 -5.99 9.49
N THR A 9 11.47 -6.02 8.17
CA THR A 9 11.47 -4.81 7.33
C THR A 9 10.13 -4.05 7.42
N ALA A 10 9.00 -4.77 7.45
CA ALA A 10 7.68 -4.17 7.62
C ALA A 10 7.50 -3.52 9.01
N ASN A 11 8.03 -4.16 10.07
CA ASN A 11 8.03 -3.60 11.43
C ASN A 11 8.94 -2.37 11.55
N GLU A 12 10.12 -2.37 10.91
CA GLU A 12 11.00 -1.18 10.86
C GLU A 12 10.30 0.00 10.17
N LYS A 13 9.46 -0.26 9.17
CA LYS A 13 8.73 0.77 8.41
C LYS A 13 7.74 1.55 9.28
N THR A 14 7.06 0.87 10.21
CA THR A 14 6.02 1.48 11.06
C THR A 14 6.48 2.74 11.80
N PRO A 15 7.55 2.72 12.63
CA PRO A 15 8.01 3.91 13.34
C PRO A 15 8.55 5.00 12.40
N VAL A 16 9.08 4.63 11.25
CA VAL A 16 9.58 5.57 10.25
C VAL A 16 8.42 6.35 9.62
N LEU A 17 7.30 5.66 9.32
CA LEU A 17 6.07 6.29 8.84
C LEU A 17 5.49 7.26 9.88
N VAL A 18 5.48 6.88 11.16
CA VAL A 18 5.00 7.76 12.25
C VAL A 18 5.87 9.01 12.38
N LYS A 19 7.18 8.90 12.19
CA LYS A 19 8.12 10.05 12.24
C LYS A 19 8.10 10.92 10.98
N GLY A 20 7.56 10.41 9.86
CA GLY A 20 7.60 11.10 8.58
C GLY A 20 9.01 11.16 7.96
N ASP A 21 9.90 10.24 8.32
CA ASP A 21 11.28 10.20 7.79
C ASP A 21 11.30 9.57 6.40
N VAL A 22 11.23 10.42 5.37
CA VAL A 22 11.14 10.00 3.97
C VAL A 22 12.43 9.31 3.50
N ASP A 23 13.59 9.72 3.97
CA ASP A 23 14.87 9.15 3.54
C ASP A 23 15.03 7.73 4.08
N GLN A 24 14.76 7.53 5.36
CA GLN A 24 14.72 6.19 5.95
C GLN A 24 13.64 5.31 5.30
N LEU A 25 12.46 5.86 5.03
CA LEU A 25 11.39 5.13 4.36
C LEU A 25 11.83 4.62 2.99
N ASN A 26 12.48 5.46 2.19
CA ASN A 26 13.02 5.07 0.88
C ASN A 26 14.05 3.95 1.00
N ALA A 27 14.96 4.00 1.97
CA ALA A 27 15.94 2.95 2.20
C ALA A 27 15.28 1.60 2.55
N ILE A 28 14.25 1.63 3.41
CA ILE A 28 13.47 0.45 3.79
C ILE A 28 12.74 -0.13 2.57
N VAL A 29 12.07 0.71 1.78
CA VAL A 29 11.34 0.29 0.58
C VAL A 29 12.28 -0.37 -0.44
N GLN A 30 13.49 0.13 -0.62
CA GLN A 30 14.47 -0.49 -1.51
C GLN A 30 14.92 -1.88 -1.01
N ARG A 31 15.09 -2.07 0.30
CA ARG A 31 15.37 -3.39 0.88
C ARG A 31 14.20 -4.34 0.69
N GLU A 32 12.99 -3.87 0.98
CA GLU A 32 11.76 -4.64 0.82
C GLU A 32 11.57 -5.14 -0.63
N ARG A 33 11.78 -4.27 -1.63
CA ARG A 33 11.72 -4.64 -3.05
C ARG A 33 12.66 -5.79 -3.41
N LYS A 34 13.89 -5.78 -2.90
CA LYS A 34 14.86 -6.86 -3.13
C LYS A 34 14.39 -8.18 -2.49
N LEU A 35 13.81 -8.12 -1.30
CA LEU A 35 13.26 -9.29 -0.62
C LEU A 35 12.04 -9.86 -1.36
N ILE A 36 11.14 -9.00 -1.85
CA ILE A 36 9.97 -9.39 -2.65
C ILE A 36 10.43 -10.08 -3.94
N ALA A 37 11.35 -9.49 -4.70
CA ALA A 37 11.87 -10.12 -5.90
C ALA A 37 12.48 -11.51 -5.63
N ARG A 38 13.15 -11.68 -4.49
CA ARG A 38 13.66 -12.99 -4.08
C ARG A 38 12.55 -13.96 -3.69
N ALA A 39 11.47 -13.48 -3.05
CA ALA A 39 10.31 -14.30 -2.72
C ALA A 39 9.61 -14.82 -3.99
N GLU A 40 9.46 -13.97 -5.00
CA GLU A 40 8.90 -14.35 -6.30
C GLU A 40 9.74 -15.44 -6.99
N GLN A 41 11.07 -15.31 -6.98
CA GLN A 41 11.97 -16.33 -7.53
C GLN A 41 11.81 -17.67 -6.81
N LEU A 42 11.76 -17.67 -5.48
CA LEU A 42 11.58 -18.87 -4.69
C LEU A 42 10.21 -19.51 -4.90
N GLU A 43 9.17 -18.71 -5.09
CA GLU A 43 7.82 -19.20 -5.38
C GLU A 43 7.78 -19.88 -6.76
N GLN A 44 8.43 -19.31 -7.77
CA GLN A 44 8.56 -19.97 -9.08
C GLN A 44 9.32 -21.30 -8.97
N GLN A 45 10.39 -21.33 -8.20
CA GLN A 45 11.13 -22.59 -7.95
C GLN A 45 10.24 -23.62 -7.23
N ARG A 46 9.51 -23.20 -6.20
CA ARG A 46 8.57 -24.07 -5.48
C ARG A 46 7.52 -24.68 -6.40
N ILE A 47 6.92 -23.87 -7.27
CA ILE A 47 5.93 -24.31 -8.24
C ILE A 47 6.53 -25.36 -9.18
N LEU A 48 7.73 -25.10 -9.71
CA LEU A 48 8.43 -26.00 -10.61
C LEU A 48 8.75 -27.34 -9.93
N GLU A 49 9.30 -27.31 -8.72
CA GLU A 49 9.64 -28.55 -7.97
C GLU A 49 8.38 -29.33 -7.58
N THR A 50 7.32 -28.63 -7.20
CA THR A 50 6.02 -29.26 -6.92
C THR A 50 5.48 -29.97 -8.17
N HIS A 51 5.54 -29.31 -9.31
CA HIS A 51 5.12 -29.92 -10.59
C HIS A 51 5.95 -31.16 -10.93
N ARG A 52 7.28 -31.08 -10.81
CA ARG A 52 8.18 -32.24 -11.04
C ARG A 52 7.85 -33.41 -10.13
N HIS A 53 7.59 -33.13 -8.85
CA HIS A 53 7.21 -34.15 -7.89
C HIS A 53 5.92 -34.87 -8.31
N PHE A 54 4.88 -34.15 -8.70
CA PHE A 54 3.63 -34.77 -9.13
C PHE A 54 3.74 -35.52 -10.46
N VAL A 55 4.49 -35.02 -11.41
CA VAL A 55 4.79 -35.73 -12.66
C VAL A 55 5.50 -37.05 -12.38
N SER A 56 6.46 -37.08 -11.43
CA SER A 56 7.14 -38.32 -11.03
C SER A 56 6.24 -39.37 -10.39
N LEU A 57 5.11 -38.91 -9.80
CA LEU A 57 4.07 -39.78 -9.24
C LEU A 57 2.98 -40.19 -10.26
N GLY A 58 3.12 -39.75 -11.53
CA GLY A 58 2.18 -40.07 -12.60
C GLY A 58 0.92 -39.17 -12.62
N TYR A 59 0.90 -38.08 -11.87
CA TYR A 59 -0.21 -37.12 -11.89
C TYR A 59 0.02 -36.06 -12.98
N ILE A 60 -0.94 -35.92 -13.89
CA ILE A 60 -0.93 -34.90 -14.96
C ILE A 60 -1.63 -33.62 -14.50
N SER A 61 -2.19 -33.61 -13.29
CA SER A 61 -2.99 -32.49 -12.78
C SER A 61 -2.12 -31.31 -12.29
N ARG A 62 -2.63 -30.09 -12.46
CA ARG A 62 -2.02 -28.85 -11.91
C ARG A 62 -2.28 -28.75 -10.39
N MET A 63 -1.66 -29.63 -9.63
CA MET A 63 -1.66 -29.53 -8.16
C MET A 63 -0.49 -28.64 -7.77
N ASN A 64 -0.77 -27.50 -7.14
CA ASN A 64 0.24 -26.47 -6.86
C ASN A 64 0.31 -26.04 -5.40
N THR A 65 -0.52 -26.63 -4.53
CA THR A 65 -0.57 -26.24 -3.12
C THR A 65 0.37 -27.07 -2.26
N LEU A 66 0.97 -26.45 -1.26
CA LEU A 66 1.81 -27.15 -0.28
C LEU A 66 1.02 -28.25 0.46
N ARG A 67 -0.28 -28.04 0.67
CA ARG A 67 -1.18 -29.06 1.28
C ARG A 67 -1.20 -30.36 0.47
N GLU A 68 -1.32 -30.25 -0.85
CA GLU A 68 -1.34 -31.41 -1.75
C GLU A 68 0.02 -32.13 -1.75
N VAL A 69 1.13 -31.38 -1.72
CA VAL A 69 2.47 -31.97 -1.57
C VAL A 69 2.56 -32.76 -0.26
N ILE A 70 2.12 -32.20 0.84
CA ILE A 70 2.13 -32.85 2.16
C ILE A 70 1.29 -34.16 2.13
N GLN A 71 0.15 -34.14 1.42
CA GLN A 71 -0.69 -35.34 1.30
C GLN A 71 -0.03 -36.45 0.45
N SER A 72 0.74 -36.08 -0.57
CA SER A 72 1.42 -37.02 -1.47
C SER A 72 2.69 -37.64 -0.88
N VAL A 73 3.25 -37.06 0.19
CA VAL A 73 4.47 -37.58 0.83
C VAL A 73 4.16 -38.76 1.76
N ASN A 74 4.80 -39.89 1.48
CA ASN A 74 4.62 -41.10 2.29
C ASN A 74 5.59 -41.23 3.46
N GLN A 75 6.71 -40.48 3.45
CA GLN A 75 7.71 -40.53 4.53
C GLN A 75 7.23 -39.70 5.73
N PRO A 76 7.02 -40.32 6.92
CA PRO A 76 6.44 -39.62 8.06
C PRO A 76 7.25 -38.42 8.55
N GLU A 77 8.58 -38.57 8.60
CA GLU A 77 9.49 -37.52 9.07
C GLU A 77 9.48 -36.30 8.13
N LEU A 78 9.51 -36.54 6.79
CA LEU A 78 9.43 -35.47 5.80
C LEU A 78 8.07 -34.77 5.84
N LYS A 79 7.02 -35.56 5.97
CA LYS A 79 5.65 -35.03 6.11
C LYS A 79 5.52 -34.12 7.33
N GLN A 80 6.06 -34.54 8.48
CA GLN A 80 6.03 -33.74 9.70
C GLN A 80 6.78 -32.43 9.52
N LYS A 81 7.99 -32.44 8.94
CA LYS A 81 8.77 -31.23 8.64
C LYS A 81 8.01 -30.27 7.73
N LEU A 82 7.35 -30.77 6.70
CA LEU A 82 6.56 -29.94 5.78
C LEU A 82 5.34 -29.31 6.47
N ILE A 83 4.68 -30.02 7.36
CA ILE A 83 3.57 -29.50 8.18
C ILE A 83 4.06 -28.36 9.10
N GLU A 84 5.20 -28.56 9.77
CA GLU A 84 5.78 -27.54 10.63
C GLU A 84 6.15 -26.27 9.85
N GLN A 85 6.81 -26.44 8.70
CA GLN A 85 7.16 -25.33 7.82
C GLN A 85 5.92 -24.61 7.25
N GLN A 86 4.86 -25.34 6.91
CA GLN A 86 3.60 -24.75 6.47
C GLN A 86 2.97 -23.89 7.57
N ARG A 87 2.93 -24.38 8.81
CA ARG A 87 2.38 -23.65 9.96
C ARG A 87 3.18 -22.37 10.21
N GLU A 88 4.50 -22.48 10.23
CA GLU A 88 5.37 -21.31 10.45
C GLU A 88 5.24 -20.29 9.32
N LEU A 89 5.20 -20.74 8.06
CA LEU A 89 4.97 -19.85 6.92
C LEU A 89 3.62 -19.14 7.01
N SER A 90 2.56 -19.87 7.35
CA SER A 90 1.21 -19.29 7.48
C SER A 90 1.18 -18.23 8.59
N ARG A 91 1.82 -18.51 9.74
CA ARG A 91 1.94 -17.55 10.84
C ARG A 91 2.66 -16.27 10.42
N LEU A 92 3.81 -16.40 9.75
CA LEU A 92 4.59 -15.26 9.27
C LEU A 92 3.83 -14.42 8.23
N LEU A 93 3.10 -15.07 7.32
CA LEU A 93 2.31 -14.38 6.30
C LEU A 93 1.14 -13.59 6.91
N GLU A 94 0.48 -14.16 7.91
CA GLU A 94 -0.62 -13.48 8.60
C GLU A 94 -0.12 -12.26 9.40
N GLU A 95 0.99 -12.40 10.10
CA GLU A 95 1.62 -11.31 10.83
C GLU A 95 2.11 -10.20 9.89
N LEU A 96 2.77 -10.57 8.79
CA LEU A 96 3.22 -9.65 7.75
C LEU A 96 2.04 -8.87 7.14
N ARG A 97 0.93 -9.55 6.87
CA ARG A 97 -0.30 -8.94 6.39
C ARG A 97 -0.80 -7.88 7.36
N ARG A 98 -0.93 -8.22 8.64
CA ARG A 98 -1.39 -7.31 9.70
C ARG A 98 -0.51 -6.05 9.79
N VAL A 99 0.82 -6.22 9.78
CA VAL A 99 1.75 -5.08 9.85
C VAL A 99 1.66 -4.22 8.59
N ASN A 100 1.54 -4.83 7.42
CA ASN A 100 1.38 -4.09 6.16
C ASN A 100 0.06 -3.33 6.10
N GLU A 101 -1.04 -3.88 6.59
CA GLU A 101 -2.32 -3.18 6.71
C GLU A 101 -2.21 -1.94 7.62
N LEU A 102 -1.52 -2.06 8.75
CA LEU A 102 -1.22 -0.93 9.63
C LEU A 102 -0.38 0.13 8.90
N ASN A 103 0.70 -0.28 8.25
CA ASN A 103 1.57 0.65 7.51
C ASN A 103 0.81 1.38 6.40
N GLN A 104 -0.10 0.70 5.68
CA GLN A 104 -0.98 1.33 4.69
C GLN A 104 -1.93 2.36 5.31
N GLN A 105 -2.46 2.08 6.50
CA GLN A 105 -3.32 3.05 7.22
C GLN A 105 -2.52 4.30 7.59
N LEU A 106 -1.30 4.14 8.12
CA LEU A 106 -0.42 5.25 8.45
C LEU A 106 -0.08 6.11 7.22
N ILE A 107 0.22 5.48 6.08
CA ILE A 107 0.49 6.19 4.83
C ILE A 107 -0.75 6.99 4.40
N ARG A 108 -1.95 6.39 4.41
CA ARG A 108 -3.18 7.11 4.06
C ARG A 108 -3.45 8.30 4.99
N GLN A 109 -3.22 8.15 6.28
CA GLN A 109 -3.38 9.25 7.25
C GLN A 109 -2.37 10.37 7.00
N ALA A 110 -1.10 10.02 6.73
CA ALA A 110 -0.08 11.01 6.42
C ALA A 110 -0.41 11.79 5.14
N LEU A 111 -0.85 11.12 4.09
CA LEU A 111 -1.26 11.77 2.84
C LEU A 111 -2.47 12.68 3.05
N ALA A 112 -3.50 12.23 3.76
CA ALA A 112 -4.68 13.05 4.05
C ALA A 112 -4.32 14.31 4.88
N PHE A 113 -3.37 14.18 5.81
CA PHE A 113 -2.87 15.32 6.57
C PHE A 113 -2.12 16.32 5.69
N ILE A 114 -1.28 15.83 4.76
CA ILE A 114 -0.56 16.68 3.81
C ILE A 114 -1.55 17.42 2.90
N ASP A 115 -2.53 16.72 2.33
CA ASP A 115 -3.55 17.32 1.46
C ASP A 115 -4.35 18.40 2.19
N TYR A 116 -4.76 18.13 3.44
CA TYR A 116 -5.42 19.12 4.28
C TYR A 116 -4.54 20.34 4.54
N SER A 117 -3.26 20.14 4.86
CA SER A 117 -2.31 21.22 5.16
C SER A 117 -2.06 22.10 3.92
N ILE A 118 -1.98 21.49 2.74
CA ILE A 118 -1.85 22.22 1.47
C ILE A 118 -3.12 23.02 1.21
N GLY A 119 -4.32 22.44 1.42
CA GLY A 119 -5.59 23.14 1.27
C GLY A 119 -5.67 24.39 2.15
N LEU A 120 -5.28 24.28 3.42
CA LEU A 120 -5.22 25.44 4.33
C LEU A 120 -4.23 26.50 3.88
N ALA A 121 -3.09 26.11 3.29
CA ALA A 121 -2.08 27.07 2.84
C ALA A 121 -2.49 27.78 1.53
N VAL A 122 -3.33 27.14 0.72
CA VAL A 122 -3.83 27.71 -0.55
C VAL A 122 -5.11 28.54 -0.32
N ASP A 123 -5.93 28.16 0.66
CA ASP A 123 -7.19 28.86 1.03
C ASP A 123 -6.95 29.97 2.07
N ASP A 124 -5.72 30.47 2.26
CA ASP A 124 -5.47 31.61 3.14
C ASP A 124 -6.16 32.86 2.59
N PRO A 125 -7.27 33.33 3.20
CA PRO A 125 -8.05 34.44 2.70
C PRO A 125 -7.37 35.81 2.86
N ALA A 126 -6.05 35.83 3.05
CA ALA A 126 -5.27 37.06 3.19
C ALA A 126 -5.08 37.84 1.88
N GLU A 127 -5.47 37.30 0.71
CA GLU A 127 -5.35 38.00 -0.57
C GLU A 127 -6.62 38.70 -1.05
N ASP A 128 -7.80 38.51 -0.41
CA ASP A 128 -9.04 39.20 -0.82
C ASP A 128 -9.46 40.37 0.08
N ILE A 129 -8.56 40.92 0.88
CA ILE A 129 -8.78 42.26 1.45
C ILE A 129 -8.16 43.27 0.48
N VAL A 130 -8.67 43.36 -0.75
CA VAL A 130 -8.58 44.59 -1.51
C VAL A 130 -9.47 45.60 -0.80
N TYR A 131 -8.85 46.41 0.02
CA TYR A 131 -9.46 47.59 0.66
C TYR A 131 -9.96 48.51 -0.44
N GLN A 132 -11.22 48.35 -0.86
CA GLN A 132 -11.89 49.33 -1.69
C GLN A 132 -12.14 50.57 -0.86
N HIS A 133 -11.27 51.54 -1.08
CA HIS A 133 -11.44 52.90 -0.57
C HIS A 133 -12.82 53.39 -0.96
N PRO A 134 -13.66 53.88 -0.04
CA PRO A 134 -14.95 54.48 -0.40
C PRO A 134 -14.73 55.83 -1.07
N GLN A 135 -14.62 55.80 -2.40
CA GLN A 135 -14.71 57.05 -3.16
C GLN A 135 -16.12 57.56 -3.14
N LYS A 136 -16.24 58.74 -2.53
CA LYS A 136 -17.37 59.62 -2.56
C LYS A 136 -18.02 59.69 -3.93
N ASN A 137 -19.32 59.34 -4.01
CA ASN A 137 -20.16 59.80 -5.11
C ASN A 137 -20.66 61.22 -4.78
N PRO A 138 -20.52 62.17 -5.67
CA PRO A 138 -21.45 63.28 -5.81
C PRO A 138 -22.28 63.07 -7.06
N GLY A 139 -23.55 62.92 -6.86
CA GLY A 139 -24.73 63.19 -7.61
C GLY A 139 -24.70 63.31 -9.13
N SER A 140 -25.69 62.71 -9.77
CA SER A 140 -26.56 63.37 -10.76
C SER A 140 -27.51 62.35 -11.35
N ALA A 141 -28.76 62.45 -11.00
CA ALA A 141 -29.92 62.72 -11.85
C ALA A 141 -30.03 62.03 -13.23
N GLY A 142 -31.01 61.16 -13.34
CA GLY A 142 -32.00 61.19 -14.42
C GLY A 142 -31.60 60.61 -15.75
N ARG A 143 -32.27 59.48 -16.09
CA ARG A 143 -33.17 59.46 -17.26
C ARG A 143 -33.76 58.09 -17.49
N THR A 144 -35.08 58.05 -17.42
CA THR A 144 -36.00 57.08 -18.03
C THR A 144 -35.68 56.82 -19.50
N GLY A 145 -35.78 55.57 -19.89
CA GLY A 145 -35.75 55.13 -21.27
C GLY A 145 -36.36 53.76 -21.41
N ILE A 146 -37.66 53.74 -21.55
CA ILE A 146 -38.50 52.65 -22.03
C ILE A 146 -38.04 52.30 -23.46
N PHE A 147 -37.85 51.02 -23.76
CA PHE A 147 -38.28 50.46 -25.03
C PHE A 147 -38.34 48.93 -24.90
N ASP A 148 -39.54 48.49 -24.94
CA ASP A 148 -40.16 47.27 -25.37
C ASP A 148 -39.83 46.99 -26.86
N THR A 149 -39.67 45.73 -27.25
CA THR A 149 -40.24 45.03 -28.39
C THR A 149 -39.53 43.68 -28.65
N ARG A 150 -40.27 42.63 -28.45
CA ARG A 150 -40.68 41.55 -29.37
C ARG A 150 -39.78 41.25 -30.59
N ALA A 151 -39.28 40.01 -30.68
CA ALA A 151 -39.64 38.99 -31.65
C ALA A 151 -39.05 37.66 -31.18
#